data_3cdedb7eed5dc5b82e7893400943cfbd
#
_entry.id   3cdedb7eed5dc5b82e7893400943cfbd
#
_cell.length_a   1.000
_cell.length_b   1.000
_cell.length_c   1.000
_cell.angle_alpha   90.00
_cell.angle_beta   90.00
_cell.angle_gamma   90.00
#
_symmetry.space_group_name_H-M   'P 1'
#
loop_
_entity.id
_entity.type
_entity.pdbx_description
1 polymer ?
#
loop_
_entity_poly.entity_id
_entity_poly.type
_entity_poly.pdbx_seq_one_letter_code
_entity_poly.pdbx_strand_id
1 'polypeptide(L)'
;MDFVFHDGGRAAAGYKGMSGDCVTRSIAIATGKTYQEVYDSLNQIAQAERRGKRKRRRSSSRTGVFRWTYQHYLESLGWRWTPTMSVGSGCRVHLRASELPPGPLIVKVSRHLTAVMDGVLYDTHNCSRGGMRCVYGYFSRP
;
A
#
# COMPACT_ATOMS: atom_id res chain seq x y z
N MET A 1 -18.29 -1.13 2.78
CA MET A 1 -17.12 -1.83 3.34
C MET A 1 -16.84 -1.30 4.73
N ASP A 2 -16.68 -2.19 5.69
CA ASP A 2 -16.35 -1.78 7.05
C ASP A 2 -14.99 -1.08 7.08
N PHE A 3 -14.89 -0.08 7.92
CA PHE A 3 -13.71 0.79 7.99
C PHE A 3 -13.27 1.00 9.42
N VAL A 4 -11.95 0.88 9.64
CA VAL A 4 -11.30 1.19 10.91
C VAL A 4 -10.20 2.21 10.64
N PHE A 5 -10.23 3.34 11.36
CA PHE A 5 -9.14 4.31 11.28
C PHE A 5 -7.86 3.69 11.81
N HIS A 6 -6.79 3.78 11.02
CA HIS A 6 -5.48 3.27 11.41
C HIS A 6 -4.40 4.02 10.64
N ASP A 7 -3.43 4.56 11.36
CA ASP A 7 -2.33 5.32 10.76
C ASP A 7 -1.04 4.51 10.57
N GLY A 8 -1.10 3.20 10.79
CA GLY A 8 0.07 2.32 10.68
C GLY A 8 1.08 2.47 11.81
N GLY A 9 0.75 3.23 12.84
CA GLY A 9 1.66 3.54 13.94
C GLY A 9 2.45 4.83 13.74
N ARG A 10 2.11 5.63 12.73
CA ARG A 10 2.82 6.86 12.38
C ARG A 10 2.94 7.84 13.54
N ALA A 11 1.82 8.18 14.18
CA ALA A 11 1.81 9.11 15.28
C ALA A 11 2.59 8.57 16.49
N ALA A 12 2.43 7.29 16.82
CA ALA A 12 3.14 6.63 17.90
C ALA A 12 4.65 6.61 17.67
N ALA A 13 5.09 6.58 16.41
CA ALA A 13 6.51 6.66 16.06
C ALA A 13 7.07 8.08 16.07
N GLY A 14 6.24 9.08 16.35
CA GLY A 14 6.68 10.48 16.52
C GLY A 14 6.61 11.32 15.25
N TYR A 15 6.06 10.82 14.16
CA TYR A 15 5.94 11.58 12.92
C TYR A 15 4.73 12.50 12.96
N LYS A 16 4.90 13.74 12.51
CA LYS A 16 3.87 14.78 12.53
C LYS A 16 3.78 15.47 11.17
N GLY A 17 2.69 16.18 10.95
CA GLY A 17 2.47 17.00 9.76
C GLY A 17 1.94 16.19 8.58
N MET A 18 1.78 16.87 7.46
CA MET A 18 1.26 16.24 6.23
C MET A 18 2.32 15.37 5.57
N SER A 19 1.87 14.28 4.97
CA SER A 19 2.76 13.36 4.27
C SER A 19 2.00 12.56 3.21
N GLY A 20 2.71 12.06 2.22
CA GLY A 20 2.19 11.15 1.21
C GLY A 20 2.62 9.70 1.49
N ASP A 21 2.41 9.23 2.70
CA ASP A 21 2.98 7.99 3.23
C ASP A 21 2.04 6.77 3.16
N CYS A 22 1.06 6.78 2.26
CA CYS A 22 0.08 5.69 2.17
C CYS A 22 0.73 4.30 1.98
N VAL A 23 1.84 4.23 1.26
CA VAL A 23 2.58 2.98 1.07
C VAL A 23 3.15 2.50 2.40
N THR A 24 3.83 3.37 3.12
CA THR A 24 4.44 3.04 4.43
C THR A 24 3.38 2.58 5.41
N ARG A 25 2.26 3.32 5.51
CA ARG A 25 1.17 2.98 6.41
C ARG A 25 0.53 1.63 6.08
N SER A 26 0.17 1.42 4.81
CA SER A 26 -0.53 0.20 4.39
C SER A 26 0.33 -1.04 4.58
N ILE A 27 1.61 -0.94 4.30
CA ILE A 27 2.54 -2.06 4.53
C ILE A 27 2.68 -2.37 6.02
N ALA A 28 2.84 -1.35 6.85
CA ALA A 28 2.93 -1.54 8.30
C ALA A 28 1.68 -2.24 8.86
N ILE A 29 0.50 -1.80 8.41
CA ILE A 29 -0.76 -2.40 8.85
C ILE A 29 -0.86 -3.86 8.42
N ALA A 30 -0.66 -4.14 7.14
CA ALA A 30 -0.88 -5.48 6.59
C ALA A 30 0.18 -6.50 7.05
N THR A 31 1.42 -6.07 7.24
CA THR A 31 2.52 -6.95 7.65
C THR A 31 2.62 -7.12 9.16
N GLY A 32 2.05 -6.20 9.93
CA GLY A 32 2.23 -6.17 11.38
C GLY A 32 3.58 -5.60 11.82
N LYS A 33 4.42 -5.14 10.88
CA LYS A 33 5.69 -4.50 11.21
C LYS A 33 5.44 -3.09 11.75
N THR A 34 6.41 -2.56 12.50
CA THR A 34 6.30 -1.19 13.00
C THR A 34 6.40 -0.19 11.85
N TYR A 35 5.78 0.95 12.02
CA TYR A 35 5.88 2.04 11.05
C TYR A 35 7.35 2.42 10.79
N GLN A 36 8.15 2.51 11.86
CA GLN A 36 9.57 2.88 11.73
C GLN A 36 10.37 1.85 10.95
N GLU A 37 10.14 0.57 11.17
CA GLU A 37 10.83 -0.50 10.44
C GLU A 37 10.53 -0.43 8.94
N VAL A 38 9.25 -0.28 8.58
CA VAL A 38 8.84 -0.15 7.18
C VAL A 38 9.42 1.13 6.56
N TYR A 39 9.34 2.24 7.30
CA TYR A 39 9.87 3.53 6.89
C TYR A 39 11.37 3.43 6.54
N ASP A 40 12.15 2.87 7.44
CA ASP A 40 13.60 2.73 7.25
C ASP A 40 13.93 1.76 6.11
N SER A 41 13.22 0.64 6.02
CA SER A 41 13.44 -0.37 4.97
C SER A 41 13.18 0.19 3.58
N LEU A 42 12.08 0.91 3.39
CA LEU A 42 11.75 1.53 2.10
C LEU A 42 12.77 2.59 1.72
N ASN A 43 13.18 3.43 2.65
CA ASN A 43 14.20 4.45 2.40
C ASN A 43 15.56 3.81 2.06
N GLN A 44 15.92 2.74 2.72
CA GLN A 44 17.17 2.02 2.47
C GLN A 44 17.18 1.41 1.06
N ILE A 45 16.08 0.79 0.66
CA ILE A 45 15.94 0.26 -0.71
C ILE A 45 16.04 1.37 -1.74
N ALA A 46 15.35 2.49 -1.48
CA ALA A 46 15.38 3.65 -2.37
C ALA A 46 16.79 4.21 -2.56
N GLN A 47 17.61 4.22 -1.50
CA GLN A 47 18.98 4.69 -1.56
C GLN A 47 19.86 3.82 -2.48
N ALA A 48 19.59 2.52 -2.52
CA ALA A 48 20.34 1.57 -3.34
C ALA A 48 19.87 1.51 -4.80
N GLU A 49 18.72 2.08 -5.11
CA GLU A 49 18.16 2.05 -6.45
C GLU A 49 18.89 3.00 -7.39
N ARG A 50 19.09 2.55 -8.63
CA ARG A 50 19.64 3.43 -9.67
C ARG A 50 18.59 4.45 -10.11
N ARG A 51 19.00 5.72 -10.19
CA ARG A 51 18.21 6.74 -10.86
C ARG A 51 18.23 6.47 -12.36
N GLY A 52 17.06 6.52 -12.98
CA GLY A 52 16.96 6.44 -14.42
C GLY A 52 17.61 7.65 -15.09
N LYS A 53 17.79 7.59 -16.44
CA LYS A 53 18.42 8.64 -17.26
C LYS A 53 17.79 10.03 -17.11
N ARG A 54 16.54 10.11 -16.60
CA ARG A 54 15.78 11.35 -16.45
C ARG A 54 15.82 11.94 -15.05
N LYS A 55 16.80 11.62 -14.22
CA LYS A 55 16.92 12.13 -12.85
C LYS A 55 15.61 12.00 -12.05
N ARG A 56 14.96 10.84 -12.09
CA ARG A 56 13.74 10.60 -11.33
C ARG A 56 14.00 10.80 -9.85
N ARG A 57 12.97 11.31 -9.15
CA ARG A 57 13.01 11.38 -7.71
C ARG A 57 13.19 9.98 -7.13
N ARG A 58 13.89 9.88 -6.02
CA ARG A 58 13.93 8.65 -5.24
C ARG A 58 12.61 8.47 -4.50
N SER A 59 12.23 7.23 -4.28
CA SER A 59 11.16 6.91 -3.35
C SER A 59 11.50 7.44 -1.96
N SER A 60 10.48 7.91 -1.26
CA SER A 60 10.59 8.37 0.12
C SER A 60 9.43 7.82 0.92
N SER A 61 9.72 7.21 2.05
CA SER A 61 8.70 6.67 2.96
C SER A 61 7.70 7.74 3.40
N ARG A 62 8.13 8.99 3.48
CA ARG A 62 7.30 10.10 3.92
C ARG A 62 6.50 10.75 2.81
N THR A 63 7.09 10.93 1.62
CA THR A 63 6.49 11.77 0.58
C THR A 63 5.94 11.00 -0.60
N GLY A 64 6.30 9.75 -0.77
CA GLY A 64 5.79 8.89 -1.81
C GLY A 64 6.78 7.82 -2.23
N VAL A 65 6.29 6.61 -2.33
CA VAL A 65 7.10 5.44 -2.71
C VAL A 65 6.64 4.96 -4.08
N PHE A 66 7.56 4.86 -5.02
CA PHE A 66 7.27 4.35 -6.35
C PHE A 66 7.05 2.84 -6.34
N ARG A 67 6.33 2.35 -7.33
CA ARG A 67 5.96 0.94 -7.41
C ARG A 67 7.16 0.00 -7.39
N TRP A 68 8.22 0.31 -8.12
CA TRP A 68 9.42 -0.56 -8.17
C TRP A 68 10.07 -0.72 -6.80
N THR A 69 9.99 0.30 -5.93
CA THR A 69 10.53 0.23 -4.58
C THR A 69 9.67 -0.66 -3.67
N TYR A 70 8.36 -0.39 -3.58
CA TYR A 70 7.53 -1.17 -2.66
C TYR A 70 7.29 -2.59 -3.18
N GLN A 71 7.24 -2.79 -4.48
CA GLN A 71 7.13 -4.13 -5.04
C GLN A 71 8.36 -4.97 -4.69
N HIS A 72 9.55 -4.42 -4.85
CA HIS A 72 10.79 -5.10 -4.48
C HIS A 72 10.79 -5.47 -2.99
N TYR A 73 10.41 -4.54 -2.13
CA TYR A 73 10.35 -4.77 -0.69
C TYR A 73 9.36 -5.89 -0.35
N LEU A 74 8.15 -5.80 -0.86
CA LEU A 74 7.10 -6.79 -0.58
C LEU A 74 7.45 -8.17 -1.11
N GLU A 75 8.00 -8.26 -2.31
CA GLU A 75 8.46 -9.53 -2.86
C GLU A 75 9.58 -10.14 -2.02
N SER A 76 10.49 -9.32 -1.49
CA SER A 76 11.55 -9.78 -0.59
C SER A 76 11.00 -10.35 0.72
N LEU A 77 9.80 -9.92 1.13
CA LEU A 77 9.11 -10.44 2.31
C LEU A 77 8.21 -11.64 1.99
N GLY A 78 8.18 -12.10 0.74
CA GLY A 78 7.37 -13.24 0.32
C GLY A 78 5.94 -12.89 -0.11
N TRP A 79 5.61 -11.61 -0.25
CA TRP A 79 4.31 -11.18 -0.74
C TRP A 79 4.23 -11.31 -2.25
N ARG A 80 3.04 -11.63 -2.76
CA ARG A 80 2.79 -11.81 -4.20
C ARG A 80 1.78 -10.81 -4.72
N TRP A 81 2.04 -10.30 -5.91
CA TRP A 81 1.12 -9.42 -6.63
C TRP A 81 0.11 -10.23 -7.41
N THR A 82 -1.16 -9.89 -7.25
CA THR A 82 -2.28 -10.41 -8.05
C THR A 82 -2.93 -9.25 -8.78
N PRO A 83 -2.79 -9.14 -10.11
CA PRO A 83 -3.48 -8.10 -10.87
C PRO A 83 -4.97 -8.44 -10.98
N THR A 84 -5.82 -7.42 -10.87
CA THR A 84 -7.27 -7.56 -11.04
C THR A 84 -7.79 -6.73 -12.20
N MET A 85 -6.90 -6.04 -12.90
CA MET A 85 -7.24 -5.18 -14.02
C MET A 85 -6.08 -5.16 -15.01
N SER A 86 -6.39 -5.14 -16.29
CA SER A 86 -5.41 -4.98 -17.36
C SER A 86 -5.83 -3.86 -18.30
N VAL A 87 -4.92 -3.43 -19.17
CA VAL A 87 -5.23 -2.39 -20.17
C VAL A 87 -6.41 -2.85 -21.02
N GLY A 88 -7.45 -2.02 -21.09
CA GLY A 88 -8.66 -2.29 -21.87
C GLY A 88 -9.67 -3.23 -21.23
N SER A 89 -9.37 -3.81 -20.06
CA SER A 89 -10.30 -4.74 -19.41
C SER A 89 -11.49 -4.05 -18.75
N GLY A 90 -11.36 -2.77 -18.41
CA GLY A 90 -12.27 -2.11 -17.49
C GLY A 90 -12.11 -2.59 -16.05
N CYS A 91 -12.94 -2.08 -15.16
CA CYS A 91 -12.89 -2.45 -13.75
C CYS A 91 -13.58 -3.81 -13.53
N ARG A 92 -12.86 -4.75 -12.92
CA ARG A 92 -13.38 -6.10 -12.62
C ARG A 92 -13.60 -6.33 -11.13
N VAL A 93 -12.78 -5.71 -10.31
CA VAL A 93 -12.83 -5.87 -8.85
C VAL A 93 -12.94 -4.50 -8.21
N HIS A 94 -13.87 -4.39 -7.27
CA HIS A 94 -14.10 -3.16 -6.51
C HIS A 94 -13.62 -3.34 -5.07
N LEU A 95 -13.37 -2.23 -4.39
CA LEU A 95 -12.96 -2.22 -3.00
C LEU A 95 -14.16 -2.54 -2.11
N ARG A 96 -14.50 -3.82 -2.08
CA ARG A 96 -15.62 -4.42 -1.34
C ARG A 96 -15.19 -5.70 -0.67
N ALA A 97 -15.71 -5.96 0.51
CA ALA A 97 -15.44 -7.19 1.24
C ALA A 97 -15.77 -8.44 0.41
N SER A 98 -16.86 -8.42 -0.33
CA SER A 98 -17.34 -9.56 -1.12
C SER A 98 -16.47 -9.86 -2.35
N GLU A 99 -15.63 -8.93 -2.79
CA GLU A 99 -14.82 -9.10 -4.00
C GLU A 99 -13.34 -9.31 -3.72
N LEU A 100 -12.93 -9.32 -2.45
CA LEU A 100 -11.54 -9.49 -2.05
C LEU A 100 -11.36 -10.77 -1.23
N PRO A 101 -10.20 -11.46 -1.38
CA PRO A 101 -9.95 -12.66 -0.59
C PRO A 101 -9.75 -12.35 0.91
N PRO A 102 -9.84 -13.36 1.77
CA PRO A 102 -9.55 -13.18 3.18
C PRO A 102 -8.05 -12.98 3.45
N GLY A 103 -7.72 -12.62 4.67
CA GLY A 103 -6.36 -12.40 5.11
C GLY A 103 -5.89 -10.97 4.88
N PRO A 104 -4.64 -10.69 5.25
CA PRO A 104 -4.07 -9.36 5.07
C PRO A 104 -3.73 -9.10 3.61
N LEU A 105 -4.19 -7.96 3.11
CA LEU A 105 -3.96 -7.52 1.74
C LEU A 105 -3.44 -6.10 1.73
N ILE A 106 -2.57 -5.81 0.75
CA ILE A 106 -2.17 -4.45 0.41
C ILE A 106 -2.75 -4.16 -0.96
N VAL A 107 -3.77 -3.31 -1.02
CA VAL A 107 -4.62 -3.12 -2.20
C VAL A 107 -4.24 -1.85 -2.93
N LYS A 108 -4.00 -1.97 -4.23
CA LYS A 108 -3.69 -0.84 -5.11
C LYS A 108 -4.97 -0.33 -5.75
N VAL A 109 -5.24 0.94 -5.53
CA VAL A 109 -6.29 1.68 -6.21
C VAL A 109 -5.65 2.90 -6.90
N SER A 110 -6.46 3.72 -7.59
CA SER A 110 -5.95 4.90 -8.28
C SER A 110 -5.22 5.84 -7.30
N ARG A 111 -3.93 6.08 -7.52
CA ARG A 111 -3.08 7.01 -6.76
C ARG A 111 -3.02 6.72 -5.25
N HIS A 112 -3.32 5.48 -4.85
CA HIS A 112 -3.36 5.15 -3.42
C HIS A 112 -3.07 3.68 -3.20
N LEU A 113 -2.51 3.38 -2.04
CA LEU A 113 -2.30 2.03 -1.55
C LEU A 113 -2.93 1.93 -0.17
N THR A 114 -3.72 0.90 0.08
CA THR A 114 -4.44 0.74 1.33
C THR A 114 -4.35 -0.68 1.86
N ALA A 115 -4.67 -0.87 3.12
CA ALA A 115 -4.66 -2.17 3.76
C ALA A 115 -6.08 -2.68 3.97
N VAL A 116 -6.30 -3.95 3.63
CA VAL A 116 -7.58 -4.64 3.87
C VAL A 116 -7.26 -5.95 4.57
N MET A 117 -7.95 -6.23 5.66
CA MET A 117 -7.81 -7.49 6.39
C MET A 117 -9.17 -8.08 6.65
N ASP A 118 -9.42 -9.28 6.09
CA ASP A 118 -10.69 -10.00 6.23
C ASP A 118 -11.91 -9.12 5.93
N GLY A 119 -11.84 -8.37 4.84
CA GLY A 119 -12.94 -7.53 4.37
C GLY A 119 -13.08 -6.19 5.08
N VAL A 120 -12.18 -5.84 5.99
CA VAL A 120 -12.19 -4.57 6.71
C VAL A 120 -11.07 -3.68 6.19
N LEU A 121 -11.42 -2.43 5.88
CA LEU A 121 -10.48 -1.42 5.38
C LEU A 121 -9.81 -0.71 6.56
N TYR A 122 -8.49 -0.70 6.57
CA TYR A 122 -7.68 -0.01 7.57
C TYR A 122 -6.87 1.10 6.89
N ASP A 123 -7.24 2.34 7.18
CA ASP A 123 -6.61 3.51 6.56
C ASP A 123 -6.88 4.75 7.41
N THR A 124 -6.34 5.88 7.02
CA THR A 124 -6.63 7.16 7.67
C THR A 124 -7.96 7.79 7.19
N HIS A 125 -8.50 7.26 6.10
CA HIS A 125 -9.82 7.64 5.59
C HIS A 125 -10.43 6.47 4.82
N ASN A 126 -11.75 6.48 4.71
CA ASN A 126 -12.45 5.44 3.95
C ASN A 126 -12.34 5.74 2.45
N CYS A 127 -11.40 5.08 1.79
CA CYS A 127 -11.13 5.28 0.37
C CYS A 127 -11.96 4.38 -0.56
N SER A 128 -12.93 3.63 -0.02
CA SER A 128 -13.71 2.66 -0.83
C SER A 128 -14.74 3.31 -1.76
N ARG A 129 -15.06 4.59 -1.55
CA ARG A 129 -16.10 5.31 -2.32
C ARG A 129 -17.43 4.55 -2.32
N GLY A 130 -17.88 4.14 -1.13
CA GLY A 130 -19.10 3.36 -1.00
C GLY A 130 -19.02 1.97 -1.62
N GLY A 131 -17.82 1.42 -1.76
CA GLY A 131 -17.59 0.13 -2.41
C GLY A 131 -17.53 0.19 -3.93
N MET A 132 -17.45 1.39 -4.51
CA MET A 132 -17.41 1.59 -5.97
C MET A 132 -15.99 1.77 -6.51
N ARG A 133 -15.00 1.96 -5.65
CA ARG A 133 -13.64 2.22 -6.11
C ARG A 133 -13.04 0.99 -6.77
N CYS A 134 -12.45 1.19 -7.94
CA CYS A 134 -11.82 0.10 -8.70
C CYS A 134 -10.49 -0.33 -8.07
N VAL A 135 -10.28 -1.63 -7.97
CA VAL A 135 -9.03 -2.24 -7.52
C VAL A 135 -8.20 -2.61 -8.75
N TYR A 136 -6.96 -2.16 -8.77
CA TYR A 136 -6.01 -2.50 -9.85
C TYR A 136 -5.33 -3.83 -9.60
N GLY A 137 -5.17 -4.19 -8.36
CA GLY A 137 -4.55 -5.42 -7.91
C GLY A 137 -4.23 -5.35 -6.44
N TYR A 138 -3.69 -6.43 -5.91
CA TYR A 138 -3.31 -6.46 -4.50
C TYR A 138 -2.09 -7.37 -4.30
N PHE A 139 -1.38 -7.10 -3.20
CA PHE A 139 -0.38 -8.01 -2.68
C PHE A 139 -1.00 -8.85 -1.58
N SER A 140 -0.68 -10.12 -1.58
CA SER A 140 -1.09 -11.05 -0.54
C SER A 140 0.10 -11.92 -0.12
N ARG A 141 0.01 -12.47 1.06
CA ARG A 141 0.98 -13.43 1.57
C ARG A 141 0.41 -14.83 1.39
N PRO A 142 1.20 -15.78 0.84
CA PRO A 142 0.74 -17.16 0.69
C PRO A 142 0.53 -17.85 2.03
#